data_fa2dc1790574cfbbf4c81745225018a0
#
_entry.id   fa2dc1790574cfbbf4c81745225018a0
#
_cell.length_a   1.000
_cell.length_b   1.000
_cell.length_c   1.000
_cell.angle_alpha   90.00
_cell.angle_beta   90.00
_cell.angle_gamma   90.00
#
_symmetry.space_group_name_H-M   'P 1'
#
loop_
_entity.id
_entity.type
_entity.pdbx_description
1 polymer ?
#
loop_
_entity_poly.entity_id
_entity_poly.type
_entity_poly.pdbx_seq_one_letter_code
_entity_poly.pdbx_strand_id
1 'polypeptide(L)'
;LERSDRPFDPDFYPQLVKKDMLRRKYARQAIKKILKNVDKTILSVIAAEDERSGETTHLSVMDGEGMAVSLTQSVERAYGSKAAAEGLGFLYNNYLLDFEYSLPDHPFYLRPNQVPWATVAPTMVFLEDKLWMALGSPGSERIVSALTQVLLHVIDRDLSIDRAVEAPRIHCTLGGRISLEAERFPPGLIEFLKRKGYRIDPREPYAFYLGCVQAVLKRHTGYGFQGVADVRRDGTARGL
;
A
#
# COMPACT_ATOMS: atom_id res chain seq x y z
N LEU A 1 9.44 2.70 5.31
CA LEU A 1 10.42 2.62 6.39
C LEU A 1 10.67 3.98 7.02
N GLU A 2 11.20 4.93 6.27
CA GLU A 2 11.58 6.25 6.82
C GLU A 2 10.41 7.03 7.44
N ARG A 3 9.19 6.80 6.94
CA ARG A 3 7.99 7.44 7.46
C ARG A 3 7.33 6.63 8.58
N SER A 4 7.40 5.31 8.51
CA SER A 4 6.80 4.42 9.52
C SER A 4 7.58 4.41 10.83
N ASP A 5 8.91 4.54 10.75
CA ASP A 5 9.76 4.61 11.96
C ASP A 5 9.52 5.86 12.81
N ARG A 6 8.95 6.90 12.20
CA ARG A 6 8.74 8.21 12.84
C ARG A 6 7.43 8.83 12.40
N PRO A 7 6.29 8.26 12.78
CA PRO A 7 5.00 8.84 12.47
C PRO A 7 4.91 10.23 13.12
N PHE A 8 4.52 11.21 12.33
CA PHE A 8 4.32 12.59 12.78
C PHE A 8 3.29 13.30 11.90
N ASP A 9 2.65 14.31 12.45
CA ASP A 9 1.78 15.19 11.71
C ASP A 9 2.61 16.33 11.11
N PRO A 10 2.67 16.48 9.78
CA PRO A 10 3.49 17.50 9.12
C PRO A 10 3.05 18.93 9.41
N ASP A 11 1.80 19.16 9.77
CA ASP A 11 1.30 20.51 10.09
C ASP A 11 1.80 20.97 11.46
N PHE A 12 1.97 20.04 12.41
CA PHE A 12 2.53 20.34 13.74
C PHE A 12 4.07 20.25 13.80
N TYR A 13 4.67 19.43 12.94
CA TYR A 13 6.11 19.18 12.93
C TYR A 13 6.71 19.35 11.51
N PRO A 14 6.56 20.53 10.88
CA PRO A 14 7.02 20.74 9.52
C PRO A 14 8.53 20.56 9.34
N GLN A 15 9.33 20.73 10.41
CA GLN A 15 10.76 20.49 10.41
C GLN A 15 11.15 19.02 10.20
N LEU A 16 10.23 18.08 10.49
CA LEU A 16 10.45 16.64 10.27
C LEU A 16 10.12 16.19 8.86
N VAL A 17 9.51 17.06 8.05
CA VAL A 17 9.16 16.73 6.65
C VAL A 17 10.45 16.59 5.82
N LYS A 18 10.70 15.40 5.33
CA LYS A 18 11.84 15.11 4.46
C LYS A 18 11.48 15.39 2.99
N LYS A 19 11.44 16.65 2.59
CA LYS A 19 11.12 17.05 1.20
C LYS A 19 12.05 16.39 0.16
N ASP A 20 13.27 16.05 0.57
CA ASP A 20 14.24 15.41 -0.31
C ASP A 20 13.93 13.95 -0.66
N MET A 21 13.01 13.27 0.06
CA MET A 21 12.62 11.89 -0.24
C MET A 21 12.05 11.71 -1.65
N LEU A 22 11.42 12.74 -2.20
CA LEU A 22 10.87 12.74 -3.56
C LEU A 22 11.91 13.01 -4.65
N ARG A 23 13.16 13.32 -4.29
CA ARG A 23 14.21 13.63 -5.27
C ARG A 23 14.91 12.36 -5.75
N ARG A 24 15.24 12.29 -7.04
CA ARG A 24 16.05 11.20 -7.63
C ARG A 24 17.38 10.99 -6.91
N LYS A 25 18.00 12.06 -6.40
CA LYS A 25 19.25 11.98 -5.61
C LYS A 25 19.05 11.15 -4.35
N TYR A 26 17.96 11.38 -3.62
CA TYR A 26 17.61 10.61 -2.42
C TYR A 26 17.42 9.13 -2.75
N ALA A 27 16.62 8.82 -3.77
CA ALA A 27 16.39 7.43 -4.20
C ALA A 27 17.71 6.72 -4.55
N ARG A 28 18.62 7.37 -5.29
CA ARG A 28 19.94 6.81 -5.60
C ARG A 28 20.80 6.55 -4.37
N GLN A 29 20.76 7.43 -3.37
CA GLN A 29 21.47 7.26 -2.10
C GLN A 29 20.86 6.12 -1.28
N ALA A 30 19.54 6.03 -1.20
CA ALA A 30 18.84 4.95 -0.54
C ALA A 30 19.19 3.58 -1.16
N ILE A 31 19.16 3.47 -2.50
CA ILE A 31 19.57 2.26 -3.20
C ILE A 31 21.00 1.84 -2.84
N LYS A 32 21.97 2.78 -2.88
CA LYS A 32 23.36 2.49 -2.50
C LYS A 32 23.46 1.99 -1.06
N LYS A 33 22.69 2.58 -0.13
CA LYS A 33 22.65 2.18 1.28
C LYS A 33 22.07 0.77 1.43
N ILE A 34 20.98 0.48 0.73
CA ILE A 34 20.33 -0.83 0.72
C ILE A 34 21.31 -1.89 0.20
N LEU A 35 21.89 -1.69 -0.98
CA LEU A 35 22.82 -2.64 -1.60
C LEU A 35 24.06 -2.91 -0.72
N LYS A 36 24.58 -1.88 -0.04
CA LYS A 36 25.70 -2.04 0.89
C LYS A 36 25.34 -2.91 2.12
N ASN A 37 24.08 -2.92 2.53
CA ASN A 37 23.62 -3.56 3.75
C ASN A 37 22.91 -4.89 3.50
N VAL A 38 22.64 -5.27 2.24
CA VAL A 38 21.92 -6.51 1.90
C VAL A 38 22.53 -7.76 2.56
N ASP A 39 23.85 -7.81 2.68
CA ASP A 39 24.55 -8.93 3.29
C ASP A 39 24.74 -8.82 4.82
N LYS A 40 24.42 -7.67 5.40
CA LYS A 40 24.66 -7.38 6.84
C LYS A 40 23.39 -7.35 7.68
N THR A 41 22.23 -7.44 7.06
CA THR A 41 20.98 -7.25 7.76
C THR A 41 20.55 -8.52 8.48
N ILE A 42 21.10 -8.72 9.68
CA ILE A 42 20.40 -9.50 10.69
C ILE A 42 19.38 -8.54 11.28
N LEU A 43 18.12 -8.73 10.90
CA LEU A 43 17.02 -7.91 11.39
C LEU A 43 16.73 -8.30 12.85
N SER A 44 17.28 -7.55 13.78
CA SER A 44 17.10 -7.74 15.23
C SER A 44 15.84 -7.06 15.78
N VAL A 45 15.03 -6.45 14.93
CA VAL A 45 13.82 -5.77 15.40
C VAL A 45 12.66 -6.76 15.43
N ILE A 46 12.38 -7.29 16.60
CA ILE A 46 11.12 -7.96 16.92
C ILE A 46 10.11 -6.85 17.22
N ALA A 47 9.59 -6.19 16.21
CA ALA A 47 8.35 -5.46 16.38
C ALA A 47 7.25 -6.49 16.57
N ALA A 48 6.40 -6.32 17.56
CA ALA A 48 5.19 -7.10 17.72
C ALA A 48 4.35 -6.88 16.46
N GLU A 49 4.31 -7.88 15.59
CA GLU A 49 3.57 -7.80 14.34
C GLU A 49 2.09 -7.91 14.65
N ASP A 50 1.41 -6.80 14.46
CA ASP A 50 -0.03 -6.73 14.56
C ASP A 50 -0.66 -7.36 13.31
N GLU A 51 -1.16 -8.58 13.41
CA GLU A 51 -1.94 -9.26 12.35
C GLU A 51 -3.33 -8.64 12.16
N ARG A 52 -3.55 -7.41 12.62
CA ARG A 52 -4.86 -6.77 12.57
C ARG A 52 -5.32 -6.64 11.13
N SER A 53 -6.45 -7.25 10.86
CA SER A 53 -7.17 -7.09 9.61
C SER A 53 -7.77 -5.68 9.58
N GLY A 54 -7.33 -4.86 8.63
CA GLY A 54 -7.93 -3.55 8.36
C GLY A 54 -9.10 -3.69 7.40
N GLU A 55 -10.18 -2.97 7.66
CA GLU A 55 -11.36 -2.89 6.79
C GLU A 55 -11.23 -1.65 5.91
N THR A 56 -10.83 -1.89 4.67
CA THR A 56 -10.57 -0.86 3.68
C THR A 56 -11.12 -1.31 2.33
N THR A 57 -11.68 -0.38 1.58
CA THR A 57 -12.08 -0.59 0.19
C THR A 57 -11.47 0.46 -0.73
N HIS A 58 -11.43 0.17 -2.03
CA HIS A 58 -10.94 1.10 -3.04
C HIS A 58 -11.86 1.12 -4.26
N LEU A 59 -12.06 2.32 -4.81
CA LEU A 59 -12.80 2.58 -6.05
C LEU A 59 -11.94 3.44 -6.99
N SER A 60 -11.82 3.01 -8.24
CA SER A 60 -11.24 3.80 -9.33
C SER A 60 -12.26 3.98 -10.44
N VAL A 61 -12.44 5.22 -10.89
CA VAL A 61 -13.37 5.58 -11.98
C VAL A 61 -12.65 6.50 -12.96
N MET A 62 -12.92 6.34 -14.24
CA MET A 62 -12.53 7.28 -15.30
C MET A 62 -13.68 7.46 -16.28
N ASP A 63 -13.90 8.68 -16.75
CA ASP A 63 -14.88 9.00 -17.78
C ASP A 63 -14.26 9.37 -19.13
N GLY A 64 -15.12 9.52 -20.14
CA GLY A 64 -14.71 9.89 -21.50
C GLY A 64 -14.19 11.33 -21.64
N GLU A 65 -14.49 12.20 -20.69
CA GLU A 65 -14.07 13.61 -20.68
C GLU A 65 -12.70 13.82 -20.02
N GLY A 66 -12.16 12.77 -19.39
CA GLY A 66 -10.84 12.79 -18.76
C GLY A 66 -10.87 13.06 -17.25
N MET A 67 -12.05 13.05 -16.64
CA MET A 67 -12.16 13.07 -15.19
C MET A 67 -11.83 11.68 -14.63
N ALA A 68 -11.16 11.64 -13.48
CA ALA A 68 -10.93 10.39 -12.77
C ALA A 68 -11.06 10.56 -11.26
N VAL A 69 -11.46 9.49 -10.60
CA VAL A 69 -11.52 9.38 -9.16
C VAL A 69 -10.73 8.14 -8.72
N SER A 70 -9.84 8.31 -7.76
CA SER A 70 -9.16 7.24 -7.06
C SER A 70 -9.46 7.41 -5.57
N LEU A 71 -10.34 6.58 -5.02
CA LEU A 71 -10.87 6.72 -3.67
C LEU A 71 -10.56 5.48 -2.83
N THR A 72 -9.81 5.66 -1.76
CA THR A 72 -9.61 4.63 -0.74
C THR A 72 -10.34 5.04 0.53
N GLN A 73 -11.27 4.21 0.98
CA GLN A 73 -12.08 4.43 2.17
C GLN A 73 -11.81 3.33 3.19
N SER A 74 -11.63 3.70 4.45
CA SER A 74 -11.31 2.77 5.52
C SER A 74 -12.00 3.14 6.82
N VAL A 75 -12.38 2.13 7.57
CA VAL A 75 -12.75 2.27 8.99
C VAL A 75 -11.63 1.85 9.93
N GLU A 76 -10.45 1.57 9.39
CA GLU A 76 -9.19 1.10 9.98
C GLU A 76 -9.26 -0.35 10.43
N ARG A 77 -9.85 -0.68 11.57
CA ARG A 77 -10.00 -2.06 12.06
C ARG A 77 -11.36 -2.65 11.68
N ALA A 78 -11.49 -3.95 11.82
CA ALA A 78 -12.74 -4.65 11.60
C ALA A 78 -13.88 -4.01 12.42
N TYR A 79 -14.90 -3.55 11.70
CA TYR A 79 -16.04 -2.78 12.25
C TYR A 79 -15.66 -1.40 12.83
N GLY A 80 -14.47 -0.87 12.54
CA GLY A 80 -14.02 0.45 13.00
C GLY A 80 -14.09 0.62 14.51
N SER A 81 -14.75 1.68 14.98
CA SER A 81 -15.01 1.95 16.40
C SER A 81 -16.11 1.10 17.00
N LYS A 82 -16.80 0.27 16.21
CA LYS A 82 -18.01 -0.49 16.57
C LYS A 82 -19.18 0.41 17.03
N ALA A 83 -19.17 1.65 16.65
CA ALA A 83 -20.20 2.64 16.90
C ALA A 83 -20.77 3.18 15.59
N ALA A 84 -22.07 3.44 15.58
CA ALA A 84 -22.79 4.07 14.50
C ALA A 84 -23.70 5.16 15.05
N ALA A 85 -23.95 6.19 14.26
CA ALA A 85 -25.01 7.14 14.55
C ALA A 85 -26.32 6.68 13.90
N GLU A 86 -27.41 6.90 14.62
CA GLU A 86 -28.74 6.59 14.10
C GLU A 86 -29.02 7.34 12.80
N GLY A 87 -29.56 6.65 11.81
CA GLY A 87 -29.95 7.22 10.52
C GLY A 87 -28.81 7.42 9.52
N LEU A 88 -27.53 7.22 9.86
CA LEU A 88 -26.42 7.42 8.93
C LEU A 88 -26.05 6.18 8.09
N GLY A 89 -26.38 4.98 8.57
CA GLY A 89 -26.17 3.74 7.81
C GLY A 89 -24.70 3.30 7.63
N PHE A 90 -23.76 3.86 8.42
CA PHE A 90 -22.36 3.45 8.41
C PHE A 90 -21.74 3.42 9.81
N LEU A 91 -20.63 2.69 9.95
CA LEU A 91 -19.85 2.62 11.18
C LEU A 91 -18.75 3.70 11.17
N TYR A 92 -18.49 4.29 12.33
CA TYR A 92 -17.36 5.21 12.47
C TYR A 92 -16.04 4.45 12.41
N ASN A 93 -15.03 5.10 11.84
CA ASN A 93 -13.67 4.59 11.88
C ASN A 93 -13.07 4.67 13.30
N ASN A 94 -11.91 4.06 13.50
CA ASN A 94 -11.16 4.09 14.75
C ASN A 94 -9.71 4.54 14.58
N TYR A 95 -9.42 5.40 13.61
CA TYR A 95 -8.07 5.94 13.35
C TYR A 95 -7.45 6.68 14.53
N LEU A 96 -8.24 7.12 15.51
CA LEU A 96 -7.70 7.74 16.72
C LEU A 96 -6.80 6.78 17.52
N LEU A 97 -6.94 5.47 17.36
CA LEU A 97 -6.07 4.48 18.01
C LEU A 97 -4.62 4.52 17.52
N ASP A 98 -4.35 5.19 16.40
CA ASP A 98 -3.00 5.29 15.82
C ASP A 98 -2.20 6.47 16.38
N PHE A 99 -2.80 7.31 17.22
CA PHE A 99 -2.10 8.36 17.93
C PHE A 99 -1.34 7.84 19.15
N GLU A 100 -0.29 8.57 19.54
CA GLU A 100 0.36 8.40 20.83
C GLU A 100 -0.42 9.13 21.93
N TYR A 101 -0.67 8.47 23.04
CA TYR A 101 -1.45 9.01 24.16
C TYR A 101 -0.63 9.22 25.45
N SER A 102 0.51 8.54 25.56
CA SER A 102 1.27 8.48 26.83
C SER A 102 2.43 9.45 26.86
N LEU A 103 2.95 9.87 25.71
CA LEU A 103 4.15 10.68 25.59
C LEU A 103 3.81 12.05 24.97
N PRO A 104 3.53 13.09 25.78
CA PRO A 104 3.12 14.42 25.28
C PRO A 104 4.08 15.08 24.30
N ASP A 105 5.38 14.79 24.42
CA ASP A 105 6.43 15.33 23.53
C ASP A 105 6.61 14.50 22.26
N HIS A 106 5.88 13.39 22.11
CA HIS A 106 5.95 12.58 20.91
C HIS A 106 5.36 13.35 19.72
N PRO A 107 5.99 13.33 18.53
CA PRO A 107 5.52 14.03 17.35
C PRO A 107 4.11 13.64 16.87
N PHE A 108 3.64 12.48 17.27
CA PHE A 108 2.31 11.97 16.93
C PHE A 108 1.37 11.84 18.15
N TYR A 109 1.64 12.63 19.20
CA TYR A 109 0.75 12.73 20.34
C TYR A 109 -0.58 13.39 19.93
N LEU A 110 -1.71 12.84 20.42
CA LEU A 110 -3.04 13.36 20.08
C LEU A 110 -3.22 14.81 20.50
N ARG A 111 -3.58 15.66 19.54
CA ARG A 111 -3.91 17.09 19.73
C ARG A 111 -5.16 17.46 18.95
N PRO A 112 -5.89 18.50 19.36
CA PRO A 112 -7.02 19.01 18.56
C PRO A 112 -6.61 19.35 17.13
N ASN A 113 -7.49 19.05 16.17
CA ASN A 113 -7.32 19.30 14.74
C ASN A 113 -6.19 18.50 14.06
N GLN A 114 -5.62 17.52 14.73
CA GLN A 114 -4.57 16.68 14.17
C GLN A 114 -5.15 15.61 13.24
N VAL A 115 -4.48 15.38 12.11
CA VAL A 115 -4.85 14.33 11.15
C VAL A 115 -4.21 13.00 11.58
N PRO A 116 -4.99 11.90 11.70
CA PRO A 116 -4.44 10.59 12.01
C PRO A 116 -3.54 10.09 10.89
N TRP A 117 -2.52 9.30 11.26
CA TRP A 117 -1.71 8.62 10.29
C TRP A 117 -2.53 7.54 9.56
N ALA A 118 -2.34 7.43 8.24
CA ALA A 118 -3.01 6.44 7.43
C ALA A 118 -2.08 5.85 6.37
N THR A 119 -2.28 4.58 6.06
CA THR A 119 -1.53 3.84 5.03
C THR A 119 -2.17 3.90 3.66
N VAL A 120 -3.36 4.50 3.55
CA VAL A 120 -4.10 4.60 2.27
C VAL A 120 -3.27 5.35 1.22
N ALA A 121 -3.31 4.85 -0.01
CA ALA A 121 -2.54 5.38 -1.12
C ALA A 121 -3.35 5.37 -2.43
N PRO A 122 -4.45 6.14 -2.52
CA PRO A 122 -5.12 6.33 -3.81
C PRO A 122 -4.14 6.98 -4.78
N THR A 123 -3.99 6.40 -5.96
CA THR A 123 -2.90 6.75 -6.89
C THR A 123 -3.46 7.08 -8.27
N MET A 124 -2.92 8.14 -8.87
CA MET A 124 -3.11 8.47 -10.28
C MET A 124 -1.77 8.52 -10.98
N VAL A 125 -1.71 7.95 -12.17
CA VAL A 125 -0.51 7.91 -13.01
C VAL A 125 -0.76 8.73 -14.27
N PHE A 126 0.17 9.63 -14.55
CA PHE A 126 0.16 10.47 -15.74
C PHE A 126 1.27 10.03 -16.69
N LEU A 127 0.95 9.99 -17.97
CA LEU A 127 1.88 9.76 -19.06
C LEU A 127 1.85 11.01 -19.96
N GLU A 128 2.99 11.67 -20.13
CA GLU A 128 3.10 12.93 -20.91
C GLU A 128 2.03 13.96 -20.51
N ASP A 129 1.91 14.20 -19.19
CA ASP A 129 0.95 15.12 -18.57
C ASP A 129 -0.54 14.77 -18.79
N LYS A 130 -0.83 13.61 -19.37
CA LYS A 130 -2.19 13.09 -19.53
C LYS A 130 -2.45 11.99 -18.52
N LEU A 131 -3.62 12.06 -17.87
CA LEU A 131 -4.05 11.00 -16.97
C LEU A 131 -4.17 9.68 -17.74
N TRP A 132 -3.43 8.67 -17.26
CA TRP A 132 -3.37 7.36 -17.87
C TRP A 132 -4.03 6.27 -17.03
N MET A 133 -3.81 6.27 -15.70
CA MET A 133 -4.30 5.21 -14.83
C MET A 133 -4.71 5.78 -13.47
N ALA A 134 -5.79 5.25 -12.91
CA ALA A 134 -6.17 5.42 -11.51
C ALA A 134 -6.22 4.05 -10.84
N LEU A 135 -5.60 3.91 -9.66
CA LEU A 135 -5.54 2.65 -8.95
C LEU A 135 -5.40 2.86 -7.44
N GLY A 136 -5.71 1.81 -6.70
CA GLY A 136 -5.49 1.74 -5.27
C GLY A 136 -5.82 0.37 -4.72
N SER A 137 -5.65 0.18 -3.42
CA SER A 137 -5.79 -1.11 -2.76
C SER A 137 -6.24 -0.96 -1.32
N PRO A 138 -7.09 -1.83 -0.78
CA PRO A 138 -7.12 -2.13 0.63
C PRO A 138 -5.91 -2.98 1.03
N GLY A 139 -5.64 -3.08 2.34
CA GLY A 139 -4.60 -3.98 2.84
C GLY A 139 -3.65 -3.39 3.89
N SER A 140 -4.02 -2.28 4.56
CA SER A 140 -3.19 -1.65 5.60
C SER A 140 -1.75 -1.39 5.08
N GLU A 141 -0.71 -1.79 5.78
CA GLU A 141 0.70 -1.62 5.37
C GLU A 141 1.04 -2.27 4.02
N ARG A 142 0.26 -3.30 3.58
CA ARG A 142 0.46 -3.99 2.30
C ARG A 142 0.01 -3.17 1.09
N ILE A 143 -0.78 -2.10 1.32
CA ILE A 143 -1.27 -1.22 0.24
C ILE A 143 -0.12 -0.73 -0.63
N VAL A 144 0.89 -0.12 -0.02
CA VAL A 144 2.02 0.47 -0.75
C VAL A 144 2.81 -0.60 -1.51
N SER A 145 3.08 -1.75 -0.89
CA SER A 145 3.82 -2.83 -1.57
C SER A 145 3.03 -3.47 -2.71
N ALA A 146 1.71 -3.61 -2.57
CA ALA A 146 0.85 -4.12 -3.64
C ALA A 146 0.83 -3.17 -4.85
N LEU A 147 0.59 -1.88 -4.60
CA LEU A 147 0.58 -0.86 -5.66
C LEU A 147 1.93 -0.73 -6.35
N THR A 148 3.03 -0.72 -5.58
CA THR A 148 4.37 -0.63 -6.14
C THR A 148 4.68 -1.80 -7.07
N GLN A 149 4.33 -3.04 -6.69
CA GLN A 149 4.56 -4.21 -7.54
C GLN A 149 3.74 -4.15 -8.83
N VAL A 150 2.45 -3.77 -8.75
CA VAL A 150 1.60 -3.60 -9.94
C VAL A 150 2.17 -2.53 -10.87
N LEU A 151 2.56 -1.37 -10.34
CA LEU A 151 3.17 -0.30 -11.12
C LEU A 151 4.48 -0.73 -11.79
N LEU A 152 5.37 -1.43 -11.08
CA LEU A 152 6.61 -1.98 -11.65
C LEU A 152 6.32 -3.00 -12.77
N HIS A 153 5.30 -3.82 -12.59
CA HIS A 153 4.92 -4.78 -13.64
C HIS A 153 4.39 -4.09 -14.90
N VAL A 154 3.58 -3.05 -14.74
CA VAL A 154 3.03 -2.30 -15.88
C VAL A 154 4.09 -1.43 -16.55
N ILE A 155 4.85 -0.65 -15.76
CA ILE A 155 5.74 0.40 -16.28
C ILE A 155 7.09 -0.16 -16.73
N ASP A 156 7.71 -1.03 -15.92
CA ASP A 156 9.07 -1.51 -16.16
C ASP A 156 9.12 -2.86 -16.88
N ARG A 157 8.04 -3.65 -16.83
CA ARG A 157 7.96 -4.99 -17.45
C ARG A 157 6.96 -5.08 -18.58
N ASP A 158 6.26 -3.98 -18.90
CA ASP A 158 5.27 -3.89 -19.98
C ASP A 158 4.18 -4.97 -19.91
N LEU A 159 3.80 -5.37 -18.70
CA LEU A 159 2.67 -6.28 -18.52
C LEU A 159 1.36 -5.54 -18.68
N SER A 160 0.36 -6.20 -19.27
CA SER A 160 -1.01 -5.71 -19.24
C SER A 160 -1.50 -5.61 -17.79
N ILE A 161 -2.41 -4.68 -17.53
CA ILE A 161 -2.86 -4.39 -16.15
C ILE A 161 -3.49 -5.60 -15.46
N ASP A 162 -4.24 -6.44 -16.20
CA ASP A 162 -4.80 -7.68 -15.70
C ASP A 162 -3.70 -8.63 -15.21
N ARG A 163 -2.68 -8.88 -16.05
CA ARG A 163 -1.53 -9.71 -15.67
C ARG A 163 -0.71 -9.12 -14.53
N ALA A 164 -0.57 -7.80 -14.49
CA ALA A 164 0.14 -7.12 -13.43
C ALA A 164 -0.59 -7.25 -12.07
N VAL A 165 -1.92 -7.13 -12.08
CA VAL A 165 -2.76 -7.29 -10.87
C VAL A 165 -2.79 -8.74 -10.41
N GLU A 166 -2.84 -9.71 -11.33
CA GLU A 166 -2.80 -11.12 -11.02
C GLU A 166 -1.42 -11.63 -10.59
N ALA A 167 -0.34 -10.95 -10.95
CA ALA A 167 1.03 -11.40 -10.64
C ALA A 167 1.21 -11.77 -9.17
N PRO A 168 2.06 -12.77 -8.86
CA PRO A 168 2.32 -13.17 -7.48
C PRO A 168 2.87 -12.01 -6.65
N ARG A 169 2.42 -11.91 -5.40
CA ARG A 169 2.76 -10.81 -4.50
C ARG A 169 3.62 -11.23 -3.33
N ILE A 170 4.42 -10.26 -2.92
CA ILE A 170 5.29 -10.32 -1.76
C ILE A 170 5.14 -9.05 -0.92
N HIS A 171 5.22 -9.19 0.39
CA HIS A 171 5.29 -8.06 1.32
C HIS A 171 6.36 -8.33 2.37
N CYS A 172 7.17 -7.32 2.68
CA CYS A 172 8.15 -7.40 3.75
C CYS A 172 7.77 -6.41 4.85
N THR A 173 7.54 -6.90 6.04
CA THR A 173 7.30 -6.06 7.23
C THR A 173 8.58 -5.38 7.70
N LEU A 174 8.46 -4.36 8.55
CA LEU A 174 9.60 -3.70 9.19
C LEU A 174 10.46 -4.67 10.00
N GLY A 175 9.85 -5.69 10.60
CA GLY A 175 10.53 -6.75 11.34
C GLY A 175 11.23 -7.80 10.48
N GLY A 176 11.24 -7.65 9.14
CA GLY A 176 11.92 -8.57 8.22
C GLY A 176 11.19 -9.89 7.97
N ARG A 177 9.91 -9.97 8.32
CA ARG A 177 9.04 -11.08 7.89
C ARG A 177 8.62 -10.84 6.46
N ILE A 178 8.80 -11.83 5.61
CA ILE A 178 8.37 -11.80 4.21
C ILE A 178 7.18 -12.72 4.03
N SER A 179 6.01 -12.12 3.82
CA SER A 179 4.78 -12.80 3.41
C SER A 179 4.73 -12.84 1.89
N LEU A 180 4.54 -14.01 1.29
CA LEU A 180 4.48 -14.19 -0.16
C LEU A 180 3.57 -15.35 -0.55
N GLU A 181 2.99 -15.31 -1.74
CA GLU A 181 2.22 -16.40 -2.34
C GLU A 181 3.16 -17.51 -2.77
N ALA A 182 3.56 -18.38 -1.83
CA ALA A 182 4.72 -19.26 -1.94
C ALA A 182 4.69 -20.16 -3.17
N GLU A 183 3.54 -20.76 -3.49
CA GLU A 183 3.37 -21.68 -4.63
C GLU A 183 3.46 -20.98 -5.99
N ARG A 184 3.33 -19.65 -6.02
CA ARG A 184 3.37 -18.84 -7.23
C ARG A 184 4.74 -18.23 -7.52
N PHE A 185 5.71 -18.45 -6.62
CA PHE A 185 7.11 -18.06 -6.80
C PHE A 185 8.01 -19.27 -7.06
N PRO A 186 9.11 -19.10 -7.80
CA PRO A 186 10.08 -20.18 -7.96
C PRO A 186 10.62 -20.65 -6.60
N PRO A 187 10.71 -21.97 -6.34
CA PRO A 187 11.22 -22.50 -5.06
C PRO A 187 12.59 -21.96 -4.68
N GLY A 188 13.48 -21.73 -5.64
CA GLY A 188 14.81 -21.15 -5.42
C GLY A 188 14.78 -19.74 -4.82
N LEU A 189 13.72 -18.95 -5.04
CA LEU A 189 13.57 -17.63 -4.41
C LEU A 189 13.39 -17.77 -2.89
N ILE A 190 12.54 -18.69 -2.45
CA ILE A 190 12.25 -18.91 -1.03
C ILE A 190 13.52 -19.34 -0.30
N GLU A 191 14.26 -20.30 -0.87
CA GLU A 191 15.52 -20.75 -0.31
C GLU A 191 16.59 -19.66 -0.28
N PHE A 192 16.65 -18.83 -1.31
CA PHE A 192 17.52 -17.66 -1.32
C PHE A 192 17.20 -16.69 -0.19
N LEU A 193 15.92 -16.33 0.01
CA LEU A 193 15.48 -15.42 1.06
C LEU A 193 15.77 -15.99 2.45
N LYS A 194 15.53 -17.28 2.68
CA LYS A 194 15.88 -17.94 3.95
C LYS A 194 17.38 -17.88 4.23
N ARG A 195 18.23 -18.16 3.24
CA ARG A 195 19.70 -18.03 3.39
C ARG A 195 20.15 -16.61 3.71
N LYS A 196 19.40 -15.57 3.27
CA LYS A 196 19.65 -14.18 3.61
C LYS A 196 19.13 -13.77 5.01
N GLY A 197 18.58 -14.71 5.77
CA GLY A 197 18.13 -14.48 7.14
C GLY A 197 16.70 -13.95 7.27
N TYR A 198 15.94 -13.89 6.18
CA TYR A 198 14.54 -13.46 6.26
C TYR A 198 13.64 -14.54 6.83
N ARG A 199 12.70 -14.14 7.65
CA ARG A 199 11.60 -15.00 8.11
C ARG A 199 10.55 -15.07 7.02
N ILE A 200 10.29 -16.27 6.51
CA ILE A 200 9.32 -16.50 5.45
C ILE A 200 7.98 -16.90 6.06
N ASP A 201 6.95 -16.20 5.64
CA ASP A 201 5.55 -16.45 5.96
C ASP A 201 4.83 -16.83 4.66
N PRO A 202 4.74 -18.12 4.35
CA PRO A 202 4.12 -18.58 3.13
C PRO A 202 2.62 -18.37 3.18
N ARG A 203 2.08 -17.78 2.15
CA ARG A 203 0.64 -17.57 1.97
C ARG A 203 0.16 -18.41 0.78
N GLU A 204 -1.13 -18.73 0.80
CA GLU A 204 -1.83 -19.39 -0.29
C GLU A 204 -1.81 -18.56 -1.57
N PRO A 205 -2.03 -19.16 -2.75
CA PRO A 205 -2.25 -18.43 -3.99
C PRO A 205 -3.40 -17.43 -3.85
N TYR A 206 -3.19 -16.22 -4.34
CA TYR A 206 -4.18 -15.12 -4.27
C TYR A 206 -4.61 -14.76 -2.84
N ALA A 207 -3.66 -14.76 -1.93
CA ALA A 207 -3.91 -14.50 -0.51
C ALA A 207 -4.57 -13.14 -0.26
N PHE A 208 -5.72 -13.16 0.42
CA PHE A 208 -6.44 -11.98 0.86
C PHE A 208 -5.54 -10.97 1.61
N TYR A 209 -4.57 -11.48 2.35
CA TYR A 209 -3.63 -10.71 3.15
C TYR A 209 -2.78 -9.73 2.31
N LEU A 210 -2.45 -10.07 1.06
CA LEU A 210 -1.49 -9.31 0.23
C LEU A 210 -2.11 -8.14 -0.55
N GLY A 211 -3.25 -7.63 -0.10
CA GLY A 211 -3.94 -6.51 -0.70
C GLY A 211 -4.85 -6.90 -1.85
N CYS A 212 -5.51 -5.91 -2.45
CA CYS A 212 -6.48 -6.11 -3.53
C CYS A 212 -6.52 -4.87 -4.42
N VAL A 213 -5.74 -4.87 -5.49
CA VAL A 213 -5.63 -3.70 -6.36
C VAL A 213 -6.83 -3.59 -7.28
N GLN A 214 -7.51 -2.45 -7.21
CA GLN A 214 -8.53 -2.03 -8.17
C GLN A 214 -7.93 -0.97 -9.07
N ALA A 215 -8.08 -1.11 -10.36
CA ALA A 215 -7.48 -0.19 -11.31
C ALA A 215 -8.39 0.07 -12.52
N VAL A 216 -8.29 1.27 -13.05
CA VAL A 216 -8.81 1.64 -14.37
C VAL A 216 -7.73 2.41 -15.12
N LEU A 217 -7.56 2.10 -16.40
CA LEU A 217 -6.61 2.80 -17.25
C LEU A 217 -7.20 3.08 -18.62
N LYS A 218 -6.69 4.15 -19.24
CA LYS A 218 -6.97 4.47 -20.65
C LYS A 218 -6.11 3.60 -21.56
N ARG A 219 -6.71 2.95 -22.54
CA ARG A 219 -5.99 2.12 -23.51
C ARG A 219 -5.05 2.95 -24.37
N HIS A 220 -3.83 2.46 -24.59
CA HIS A 220 -2.87 3.09 -25.51
C HIS A 220 -3.29 2.91 -26.98
N THR A 221 -3.89 1.76 -27.31
CA THR A 221 -4.35 1.41 -28.64
C THR A 221 -5.86 1.22 -28.62
N GLY A 222 -6.57 1.89 -29.54
CA GLY A 222 -8.04 1.86 -29.60
C GLY A 222 -8.69 2.90 -28.69
N TYR A 223 -10.02 2.83 -28.63
CA TYR A 223 -10.83 3.71 -27.79
C TYR A 223 -11.21 3.01 -26.48
N GLY A 224 -11.41 3.78 -25.44
CA GLY A 224 -12.01 3.33 -24.18
C GLY A 224 -11.01 3.02 -23.07
N PHE A 225 -11.54 2.36 -22.07
CA PHE A 225 -10.86 2.08 -20.80
C PHE A 225 -10.72 0.57 -20.59
N GLN A 226 -9.82 0.20 -19.73
CA GLN A 226 -9.71 -1.15 -19.19
C GLN A 226 -9.80 -1.06 -17.66
N GLY A 227 -10.83 -1.68 -17.07
CA GLY A 227 -10.98 -1.84 -15.64
C GLY A 227 -10.54 -3.23 -15.22
N VAL A 228 -9.88 -3.32 -14.06
CA VAL A 228 -9.44 -4.59 -13.46
C VAL A 228 -9.76 -4.60 -11.97
N ALA A 229 -10.37 -5.70 -11.52
CA ALA A 229 -10.59 -6.02 -10.13
C ALA A 229 -9.71 -7.21 -9.73
N ASP A 230 -9.02 -7.09 -8.61
CA ASP A 230 -8.12 -8.13 -8.09
C ASP A 230 -8.91 -9.32 -7.54
N VAL A 231 -8.52 -10.50 -7.93
CA VAL A 231 -9.15 -11.77 -7.50
C VAL A 231 -8.88 -12.14 -6.04
N ARG A 232 -7.97 -11.43 -5.35
CA ARG A 232 -7.64 -11.69 -3.93
C ARG A 232 -8.75 -11.29 -2.97
N ARG A 233 -9.69 -10.48 -3.43
CA ARG A 233 -10.92 -10.13 -2.69
C ARG A 233 -12.07 -9.98 -3.68
N ASP A 234 -13.27 -9.89 -3.17
CA ASP A 234 -14.45 -9.63 -3.99
C ASP A 234 -14.37 -8.22 -4.60
N GLY A 235 -14.32 -8.16 -5.89
CA GLY A 235 -14.26 -6.92 -6.64
C GLY A 235 -14.82 -7.11 -8.04
N THR A 236 -15.19 -6.02 -8.70
CA THR A 236 -15.70 -6.05 -10.06
C THR A 236 -15.24 -4.83 -10.85
N ALA A 237 -15.06 -4.99 -12.15
CA ALA A 237 -14.84 -3.91 -13.10
C ALA A 237 -16.00 -3.88 -14.09
N ARG A 238 -16.57 -2.70 -14.33
CA ARG A 238 -17.69 -2.51 -15.27
C ARG A 238 -17.46 -1.24 -16.09
N GLY A 239 -17.86 -1.28 -17.36
CA GLY A 239 -18.04 -0.12 -18.22
C GLY A 239 -19.53 0.15 -18.46
N LEU A 240 -19.85 1.40 -18.71
CA LEU A 240 -21.16 1.88 -19.14
C LEU A 240 -21.12 2.20 -20.63
#